data_0f8d5e733f295a8e1ea7b15f2d31321b
#
_entry.id   0f8d5e733f295a8e1ea7b15f2d31321b
#
_cell.length_a   1.000
_cell.length_b   1.000
_cell.length_c   1.000
_cell.angle_alpha   90.00
_cell.angle_beta   90.00
_cell.angle_gamma   90.00
#
_symmetry.space_group_name_H-M   'P 1'
#
loop_
_entity.id
_entity.type
_entity.pdbx_description
1 polymer ?
#
loop_
_entity_poly.entity_id
_entity_poly.type
_entity_poly.pdbx_seq_one_letter_code
_entity_poly.pdbx_strand_id
1 'polypeptide(L)'
;MRRRCIGIPLVLLLMSAASATVDAQARRTPLADVVHDVSITELQEGLRRGRWTSLQLVDAYLARIRAYDQEGPRLNALLRLNPHARRDAAARDRERQTNGSSGPLHGIPIILKDNFDTYDMPTSAGSLAFAGVQPSADGFVVKRLREAGAIIIGKSNMHELAAGITSVSSLGGQTRNPYDPMRCPGGSSGGTGAAVAASFAAVGWGSDTCGSIRIPSAFNNLVGLRPTQGMVSRNGVVPLSHTQDIPGPLARSAADLAIALDITVGYDPADTVTRAVQQRRVASFTDSLRAYPLRGTRIGVLTNYMTGDIDTDIRDTVRAMVRTMQQAGVEAVDIRIADFDSLIANTSVLNFETKFDLIDYLRAIPNAPQITVRDILDRGLFHDAMTGRITAMDTAGTRDNEAYRVALARQPVLRARLLGLMDSLNVDALVYPTQRRRPVLVGEPQPGGTCGLSAHSGLPALSAPAGFTNDGLPVGIEFLGRPFADVRLVSLAFALEALGTKRRAPSTTPPLVAGRSPAPVTVSTVVERGAERATSRFTFDQLTNVLRFDVRVSGVAPERLQAVVLSRRDTPGGARVIHRMSGPGMTSANGQLPLNGIDRDALAGGRLSVQMYVAGATAVEARVTGIRLR
;
A
#
# COMPACT_ATOMS: atom_id res chain seq x y z
N MET A 1 -82.37 -64.04 -9.23
CA MET A 1 -81.74 -63.14 -10.21
C MET A 1 -80.50 -62.59 -9.59
N ARG A 2 -79.34 -63.07 -10.05
CA ARG A 2 -78.03 -62.75 -9.49
C ARG A 2 -77.44 -61.53 -10.19
N ARG A 3 -77.15 -60.44 -9.49
CA ARG A 3 -76.31 -59.34 -9.98
C ARG A 3 -74.90 -59.51 -9.49
N ARG A 4 -73.97 -59.70 -10.43
CA ARG A 4 -72.51 -59.74 -10.17
C ARG A 4 -71.99 -58.31 -9.99
N CYS A 5 -71.36 -58.04 -8.86
CA CYS A 5 -70.55 -56.85 -8.67
C CYS A 5 -69.14 -57.12 -9.22
N ILE A 6 -68.73 -56.31 -10.19
CA ILE A 6 -67.38 -56.32 -10.71
C ILE A 6 -66.56 -55.38 -9.83
N GLY A 7 -65.62 -55.96 -9.08
CA GLY A 7 -64.63 -55.20 -8.32
C GLY A 7 -63.50 -54.69 -9.23
N ILE A 8 -63.27 -53.38 -9.18
CA ILE A 8 -62.10 -52.71 -9.83
C ILE A 8 -60.97 -52.71 -8.81
N PRO A 9 -59.76 -53.24 -9.09
CA PRO A 9 -58.65 -53.13 -8.23
C PRO A 9 -58.07 -51.70 -8.31
N LEU A 10 -58.03 -51.01 -7.17
CA LEU A 10 -57.35 -49.72 -6.97
C LEU A 10 -55.84 -49.97 -6.94
N VAL A 11 -55.18 -49.68 -8.07
CA VAL A 11 -53.71 -49.66 -8.13
C VAL A 11 -53.23 -48.41 -7.43
N LEU A 12 -52.72 -48.56 -6.19
CA LEU A 12 -51.98 -47.52 -5.52
C LEU A 12 -50.63 -47.30 -6.25
N LEU A 13 -50.52 -46.26 -7.04
CA LEU A 13 -49.24 -45.72 -7.52
C LEU A 13 -48.55 -45.06 -6.34
N LEU A 14 -47.64 -45.75 -5.73
CA LEU A 14 -46.63 -45.15 -4.83
C LEU A 14 -45.69 -44.30 -5.68
N MET A 15 -46.00 -43.02 -5.83
CA MET A 15 -45.02 -42.03 -6.24
C MET A 15 -43.98 -41.89 -5.09
N SER A 16 -42.90 -42.61 -5.19
CA SER A 16 -41.66 -42.30 -4.47
C SER A 16 -41.19 -40.93 -4.94
N ALA A 17 -41.54 -39.90 -4.14
CA ALA A 17 -40.86 -38.61 -4.23
C ALA A 17 -39.41 -38.85 -3.79
N ALA A 18 -38.56 -39.19 -4.76
CA ALA A 18 -37.14 -39.04 -4.60
C ALA A 18 -36.92 -37.54 -4.37
N SER A 19 -36.81 -37.15 -3.11
CA SER A 19 -36.25 -35.86 -2.72
C SER A 19 -34.85 -35.86 -3.28
N ALA A 20 -34.69 -35.32 -4.48
CA ALA A 20 -33.43 -34.86 -4.97
C ALA A 20 -33.01 -33.74 -3.99
N THR A 21 -32.33 -34.11 -2.93
CA THR A 21 -31.38 -33.23 -2.25
C THR A 21 -30.41 -32.84 -3.35
N VAL A 22 -30.72 -31.75 -4.04
CA VAL A 22 -29.75 -31.03 -4.84
C VAL A 22 -28.67 -30.67 -3.86
N ASP A 23 -27.65 -31.52 -3.89
CA ASP A 23 -26.40 -31.27 -3.21
C ASP A 23 -25.80 -30.02 -3.87
N ALA A 24 -26.27 -28.86 -3.37
CA ALA A 24 -25.78 -27.53 -3.67
C ALA A 24 -24.40 -27.35 -3.04
N GLN A 25 -23.54 -28.31 -3.20
CA GLN A 25 -22.10 -28.17 -3.20
C GLN A 25 -21.71 -27.52 -4.52
N ALA A 26 -22.27 -26.30 -4.77
CA ALA A 26 -21.67 -25.38 -5.73
C ALA A 26 -20.18 -25.42 -5.39
N ARG A 27 -19.37 -25.88 -6.34
CA ARG A 27 -17.92 -25.90 -6.26
C ARG A 27 -17.52 -24.49 -5.84
N ARG A 28 -17.26 -24.31 -4.53
CA ARG A 28 -16.85 -23.04 -3.96
C ARG A 28 -15.48 -22.77 -4.58
N THR A 29 -15.44 -21.93 -5.61
CA THR A 29 -14.18 -21.28 -5.99
C THR A 29 -13.55 -20.80 -4.69
N PRO A 30 -12.28 -21.13 -4.41
CA PRO A 30 -11.69 -20.73 -3.15
C PRO A 30 -11.87 -19.22 -3.01
N LEU A 31 -12.61 -18.79 -1.98
CA LEU A 31 -13.00 -17.39 -1.78
C LEU A 31 -11.79 -16.43 -1.71
N ALA A 32 -10.62 -16.96 -1.47
CA ALA A 32 -9.37 -16.23 -1.47
C ALA A 32 -9.08 -15.48 -2.78
N ASP A 33 -9.51 -16.02 -3.94
CA ASP A 33 -9.31 -15.36 -5.24
C ASP A 33 -10.29 -14.22 -5.47
N VAL A 34 -11.41 -14.21 -4.74
CA VAL A 34 -12.48 -13.21 -4.89
C VAL A 34 -12.09 -11.84 -4.37
N VAL A 35 -11.12 -11.75 -3.47
CA VAL A 35 -10.69 -10.48 -2.86
C VAL A 35 -9.36 -9.94 -3.43
N HIS A 36 -8.73 -10.68 -4.37
CA HIS A 36 -7.47 -10.25 -4.97
C HIS A 36 -7.71 -9.12 -5.96
N ASP A 37 -7.24 -7.94 -5.63
CA ASP A 37 -7.28 -6.71 -6.44
C ASP A 37 -8.69 -6.26 -6.87
N VAL A 38 -9.71 -6.55 -6.05
CA VAL A 38 -11.14 -6.28 -6.30
C VAL A 38 -11.56 -4.97 -5.62
N SER A 39 -12.34 -4.15 -6.31
CA SER A 39 -12.86 -2.86 -5.81
C SER A 39 -13.98 -3.04 -4.79
N ILE A 40 -14.23 -2.00 -3.98
CA ILE A 40 -15.37 -1.95 -3.04
C ILE A 40 -16.69 -2.15 -3.79
N THR A 41 -16.85 -1.53 -4.96
CA THR A 41 -18.07 -1.64 -5.79
C THR A 41 -18.31 -3.08 -6.23
N GLU A 42 -17.28 -3.80 -6.67
CA GLU A 42 -17.41 -5.22 -7.07
C GLU A 42 -17.71 -6.12 -5.88
N LEU A 43 -17.11 -5.86 -4.70
CA LEU A 43 -17.41 -6.58 -3.47
C LEU A 43 -18.87 -6.36 -3.05
N GLN A 44 -19.37 -5.12 -3.09
CA GLN A 44 -20.76 -4.79 -2.79
C GLN A 44 -21.73 -5.45 -3.76
N GLU A 45 -21.41 -5.45 -5.05
CA GLU A 45 -22.23 -6.12 -6.06
C GLU A 45 -22.32 -7.63 -5.82
N GLY A 46 -21.22 -8.25 -5.40
CA GLY A 46 -21.22 -9.65 -5.03
C GLY A 46 -22.05 -9.96 -3.78
N LEU A 47 -21.95 -9.10 -2.74
CA LEU A 47 -22.79 -9.18 -1.55
C LEU A 47 -24.29 -9.00 -1.89
N ARG A 48 -24.61 -8.02 -2.75
CA ARG A 48 -25.99 -7.76 -3.19
C ARG A 48 -26.60 -8.93 -3.98
N ARG A 49 -25.80 -9.60 -4.80
CA ARG A 49 -26.21 -10.77 -5.59
C ARG A 49 -26.16 -12.08 -4.81
N GLY A 50 -25.74 -12.07 -3.55
CA GLY A 50 -25.57 -13.28 -2.75
C GLY A 50 -24.47 -14.23 -3.25
N ARG A 51 -23.51 -13.74 -4.07
CA ARG A 51 -22.36 -14.54 -4.52
C ARG A 51 -21.43 -14.92 -3.37
N TRP A 52 -21.37 -14.08 -2.35
CA TRP A 52 -20.66 -14.28 -1.09
C TRP A 52 -21.33 -13.52 0.04
N THR A 53 -20.94 -13.84 1.27
CA THR A 53 -21.33 -13.14 2.49
C THR A 53 -20.17 -12.31 3.03
N SER A 54 -20.45 -11.37 3.92
CA SER A 54 -19.41 -10.58 4.61
C SER A 54 -18.45 -11.49 5.40
N LEU A 55 -18.98 -12.54 6.04
CA LEU A 55 -18.17 -13.54 6.74
C LEU A 55 -17.19 -14.24 5.80
N GLN A 56 -17.65 -14.61 4.61
CA GLN A 56 -16.79 -15.22 3.58
C GLN A 56 -15.72 -14.25 3.08
N LEU A 57 -16.02 -12.96 2.93
CA LEU A 57 -15.02 -11.95 2.57
C LEU A 57 -13.96 -11.80 3.67
N VAL A 58 -14.36 -11.75 4.94
CA VAL A 58 -13.41 -11.72 6.07
C VAL A 58 -12.51 -12.95 6.03
N ASP A 59 -13.06 -14.16 5.84
CA ASP A 59 -12.28 -15.38 5.77
C ASP A 59 -11.29 -15.40 4.60
N ALA A 60 -11.67 -14.85 3.44
CA ALA A 60 -10.81 -14.72 2.28
C ALA A 60 -9.63 -13.76 2.54
N TYR A 61 -9.89 -12.59 3.14
CA TYR A 61 -8.83 -11.67 3.53
C TYR A 61 -7.90 -12.27 4.59
N LEU A 62 -8.43 -12.96 5.61
CA LEU A 62 -7.63 -13.63 6.63
C LEU A 62 -6.75 -14.75 6.04
N ALA A 63 -7.23 -15.46 5.02
CA ALA A 63 -6.43 -16.46 4.31
C ALA A 63 -5.24 -15.81 3.58
N ARG A 64 -5.44 -14.66 2.92
CA ARG A 64 -4.36 -13.91 2.28
C ARG A 64 -3.36 -13.35 3.29
N ILE A 65 -3.84 -12.79 4.42
CA ILE A 65 -2.99 -12.31 5.50
C ILE A 65 -2.09 -13.44 6.02
N ARG A 66 -2.64 -14.63 6.29
CA ARG A 66 -1.84 -15.79 6.69
C ARG A 66 -0.77 -16.13 5.68
N ALA A 67 -1.14 -16.18 4.39
CA ALA A 67 -0.25 -16.64 3.32
C ALA A 67 0.88 -15.66 2.98
N TYR A 68 0.69 -14.34 3.19
CA TYR A 68 1.61 -13.33 2.68
C TYR A 68 2.10 -12.35 3.74
N ASP A 69 1.37 -12.16 4.84
CA ASP A 69 1.80 -11.28 5.93
C ASP A 69 2.61 -12.03 6.98
N GLN A 70 2.15 -13.24 7.35
CA GLN A 70 2.77 -14.09 8.37
C GLN A 70 3.71 -15.15 7.77
N GLU A 71 3.35 -15.67 6.60
CA GLU A 71 4.12 -16.66 5.84
C GLU A 71 4.57 -16.04 4.50
N GLY A 72 5.17 -16.83 3.62
CA GLY A 72 5.63 -16.40 2.29
C GLY A 72 6.61 -15.24 2.37
N PRO A 73 6.29 -14.07 1.75
CA PRO A 73 7.16 -12.89 1.77
C PRO A 73 7.27 -12.23 3.14
N ARG A 74 6.41 -12.59 4.08
CA ARG A 74 6.35 -12.04 5.44
C ARG A 74 6.34 -10.51 5.44
N LEU A 75 5.30 -9.94 4.82
CA LEU A 75 5.20 -8.49 4.65
C LEU A 75 5.14 -7.75 5.98
N ASN A 76 4.65 -8.41 7.04
CA ASN A 76 4.56 -7.84 8.38
C ASN A 76 3.84 -6.48 8.39
N ALA A 77 2.76 -6.42 7.63
CA ALA A 77 1.94 -5.23 7.44
C ALA A 77 0.92 -5.01 8.57
N LEU A 78 0.60 -6.07 9.33
CA LEU A 78 -0.34 -6.02 10.45
C LEU A 78 0.37 -6.19 11.79
N LEU A 79 -0.03 -5.35 12.77
CA LEU A 79 0.35 -5.53 14.18
C LEU A 79 -0.57 -6.52 14.89
N ARG A 80 -1.87 -6.44 14.59
CA ARG A 80 -2.87 -7.33 15.21
C ARG A 80 -4.10 -7.50 14.36
N LEU A 81 -4.71 -8.67 14.45
CA LEU A 81 -6.02 -8.96 13.87
C LEU A 81 -7.11 -8.67 14.89
N ASN A 82 -8.27 -8.22 14.42
CA ASN A 82 -9.45 -8.05 15.25
C ASN A 82 -10.04 -9.44 15.58
N PRO A 83 -10.05 -9.88 16.85
CA PRO A 83 -10.61 -11.17 17.23
C PRO A 83 -12.13 -11.27 16.98
N HIS A 84 -12.79 -10.13 16.81
CA HIS A 84 -14.23 -10.02 16.61
C HIS A 84 -14.65 -9.90 15.13
N ALA A 85 -13.71 -9.81 14.18
CA ALA A 85 -14.00 -9.54 12.76
C ALA A 85 -15.03 -10.52 12.15
N ARG A 86 -14.94 -11.82 12.47
CA ARG A 86 -15.90 -12.83 11.99
C ARG A 86 -17.29 -12.66 12.61
N ARG A 87 -17.37 -12.36 13.92
CA ARG A 87 -18.62 -12.07 14.62
C ARG A 87 -19.31 -10.85 14.02
N ASP A 88 -18.54 -9.80 13.80
CA ASP A 88 -19.03 -8.53 13.23
C ASP A 88 -19.51 -8.74 11.78
N ALA A 89 -18.78 -9.52 10.99
CA ALA A 89 -19.18 -9.90 9.64
C ALA A 89 -20.52 -10.65 9.62
N ALA A 90 -20.69 -11.66 10.49
CA ALA A 90 -21.95 -12.40 10.61
C ALA A 90 -23.11 -11.50 11.07
N ALA A 91 -22.85 -10.47 11.88
CA ALA A 91 -23.84 -9.46 12.23
C ALA A 91 -24.26 -8.62 11.02
N ARG A 92 -23.29 -8.14 10.20
CA ARG A 92 -23.60 -7.40 8.95
C ARG A 92 -24.39 -8.26 7.95
N ASP A 93 -24.10 -9.56 7.86
CA ASP A 93 -24.87 -10.48 7.00
C ASP A 93 -26.33 -10.58 7.45
N ARG A 94 -26.60 -10.70 8.77
CA ARG A 94 -27.97 -10.71 9.31
C ARG A 94 -28.69 -9.38 9.09
N GLU A 95 -28.01 -8.24 9.32
CA GLU A 95 -28.58 -6.91 9.06
C GLU A 95 -28.95 -6.74 7.59
N ARG A 96 -28.09 -7.20 6.67
CA ARG A 96 -28.38 -7.15 5.23
C ARG A 96 -29.62 -7.97 4.86
N GLN A 97 -29.83 -9.10 5.50
CA GLN A 97 -31.01 -9.95 5.27
C GLN A 97 -32.31 -9.31 5.75
N THR A 98 -32.26 -8.59 6.88
CA THR A 98 -33.45 -7.98 7.51
C THR A 98 -33.74 -6.57 7.00
N ASN A 99 -32.72 -5.74 6.88
CA ASN A 99 -32.85 -4.29 6.68
C ASN A 99 -32.23 -3.80 5.35
N GLY A 100 -31.62 -4.69 4.59
CA GLY A 100 -30.82 -4.32 3.41
C GLY A 100 -29.43 -3.76 3.79
N SER A 101 -28.79 -3.10 2.82
CA SER A 101 -27.45 -2.49 3.04
C SER A 101 -27.58 -1.10 3.66
N SER A 102 -26.81 -0.80 4.70
CA SER A 102 -26.75 0.53 5.33
C SER A 102 -25.79 1.50 4.62
N GLY A 103 -25.12 1.09 3.55
CA GLY A 103 -24.21 1.96 2.81
C GLY A 103 -23.12 1.20 2.03
N PRO A 104 -22.22 1.96 1.36
CA PRO A 104 -21.22 1.37 0.46
C PRO A 104 -20.13 0.55 1.18
N LEU A 105 -19.93 0.72 2.49
CA LEU A 105 -19.00 -0.11 3.28
C LEU A 105 -19.70 -1.19 4.12
N HIS A 106 -21.03 -1.35 4.01
CA HIS A 106 -21.74 -2.36 4.78
C HIS A 106 -21.23 -3.78 4.47
N GLY A 107 -20.60 -4.41 5.47
CA GLY A 107 -20.03 -5.75 5.33
C GLY A 107 -18.68 -5.83 4.61
N ILE A 108 -18.03 -4.69 4.34
CA ILE A 108 -16.72 -4.61 3.69
C ILE A 108 -15.59 -4.62 4.71
N PRO A 109 -14.61 -5.54 4.62
CA PRO A 109 -13.44 -5.57 5.48
C PRO A 109 -12.46 -4.43 5.16
N ILE A 110 -12.08 -3.69 6.21
CA ILE A 110 -11.15 -2.56 6.17
C ILE A 110 -10.02 -2.72 7.18
N ILE A 111 -8.96 -1.92 7.02
CA ILE A 111 -7.83 -1.89 7.94
C ILE A 111 -7.55 -0.47 8.44
N LEU A 112 -7.12 -0.36 9.70
CA LEU A 112 -6.75 0.91 10.33
C LEU A 112 -5.27 0.91 10.71
N LYS A 113 -4.58 2.02 10.52
CA LYS A 113 -3.26 2.24 11.10
C LYS A 113 -3.33 2.17 12.63
N ASP A 114 -2.31 1.64 13.28
CA ASP A 114 -2.34 1.37 14.73
C ASP A 114 -2.35 2.63 15.61
N ASN A 115 -2.42 3.80 15.04
CA ASN A 115 -2.65 5.05 15.77
C ASN A 115 -4.11 5.54 15.77
N PHE A 116 -5.07 4.77 15.24
CA PHE A 116 -6.50 5.07 15.36
C PHE A 116 -7.11 4.38 16.57
N ASP A 117 -7.79 5.12 17.42
CA ASP A 117 -8.45 4.58 18.61
C ASP A 117 -9.62 3.69 18.23
N THR A 118 -9.63 2.48 18.84
CA THR A 118 -10.72 1.51 18.77
C THR A 118 -11.01 0.99 20.16
N TYR A 119 -12.30 0.87 20.53
CA TYR A 119 -12.69 0.38 21.86
C TYR A 119 -12.38 -1.11 22.05
N ASP A 120 -12.23 -1.88 20.97
CA ASP A 120 -12.11 -3.34 20.96
C ASP A 120 -10.69 -3.87 20.69
N MET A 121 -9.74 -2.97 20.42
CA MET A 121 -8.32 -3.33 20.23
C MET A 121 -7.42 -2.25 20.82
N PRO A 122 -6.26 -2.60 21.40
CA PRO A 122 -5.27 -1.61 21.82
C PRO A 122 -4.82 -0.69 20.69
N THR A 123 -4.46 0.54 21.02
CA THR A 123 -3.87 1.55 20.16
C THR A 123 -2.46 1.88 20.65
N SER A 124 -1.45 1.33 19.98
CA SER A 124 -0.07 1.39 20.46
C SER A 124 0.83 2.35 19.66
N ALA A 125 0.35 2.87 18.53
CA ALA A 125 1.19 3.62 17.59
C ALA A 125 2.50 2.88 17.23
N GLY A 126 2.48 1.54 17.24
CA GLY A 126 3.63 0.68 16.96
C GLY A 126 4.67 0.62 18.09
N SER A 127 4.46 1.25 19.24
CA SER A 127 5.44 1.34 20.33
C SER A 127 5.19 0.29 21.42
N LEU A 128 6.26 -0.35 21.89
CA LEU A 128 6.23 -1.21 23.08
C LEU A 128 5.78 -0.44 24.32
N ALA A 129 6.11 0.85 24.41
CA ALA A 129 5.70 1.70 25.52
C ALA A 129 4.18 1.80 25.67
N PHE A 130 3.43 1.63 24.57
CA PHE A 130 1.98 1.77 24.52
C PHE A 130 1.25 0.48 24.10
N ALA A 131 1.92 -0.67 24.14
CA ALA A 131 1.39 -1.96 23.70
C ALA A 131 0.03 -2.33 24.32
N GLY A 132 -0.24 -1.89 25.57
CA GLY A 132 -1.46 -2.14 26.33
C GLY A 132 -2.42 -0.96 26.42
N VAL A 133 -2.18 0.15 25.73
CA VAL A 133 -3.09 1.31 25.75
C VAL A 133 -4.40 0.95 25.07
N GLN A 134 -5.49 0.88 25.85
CA GLN A 134 -6.82 0.52 25.38
C GLN A 134 -7.75 1.72 25.51
N PRO A 135 -8.10 2.39 24.40
CA PRO A 135 -9.11 3.44 24.42
C PRO A 135 -10.48 2.90 24.86
N SER A 136 -11.25 3.72 25.55
CA SER A 136 -12.60 3.37 25.99
C SER A 136 -13.68 3.54 24.91
N ALA A 137 -13.34 4.23 23.83
CA ALA A 137 -14.23 4.56 22.71
C ALA A 137 -13.47 4.56 21.38
N ASP A 138 -14.22 4.43 20.29
CA ASP A 138 -13.71 4.65 18.94
C ASP A 138 -13.40 6.14 18.70
N GLY A 139 -12.32 6.45 17.99
CA GLY A 139 -12.09 7.76 17.44
C GLY A 139 -13.16 8.13 16.40
N PHE A 140 -13.30 9.42 16.11
CA PHE A 140 -14.35 9.92 15.20
C PHE A 140 -14.41 9.19 13.87
N VAL A 141 -13.28 9.03 13.19
CA VAL A 141 -13.18 8.32 11.89
C VAL A 141 -13.64 6.87 12.04
N VAL A 142 -13.20 6.18 13.09
CA VAL A 142 -13.53 4.77 13.33
C VAL A 142 -15.01 4.58 13.59
N LYS A 143 -15.61 5.46 14.41
CA LYS A 143 -17.05 5.48 14.67
C LYS A 143 -17.84 5.59 13.37
N ARG A 144 -17.53 6.55 12.52
CA ARG A 144 -18.21 6.73 11.22
C ARG A 144 -18.08 5.51 10.29
N LEU A 145 -16.92 4.86 10.29
CA LEU A 145 -16.69 3.65 9.51
C LEU A 145 -17.56 2.49 10.00
N ARG A 146 -17.67 2.31 11.33
CA ARG A 146 -18.56 1.28 11.90
C ARG A 146 -20.04 1.60 11.65
N GLU A 147 -20.45 2.85 11.74
CA GLU A 147 -21.79 3.32 11.40
C GLU A 147 -22.13 3.07 9.92
N ALA A 148 -21.17 3.18 9.02
CA ALA A 148 -21.31 2.82 7.60
C ALA A 148 -21.29 1.28 7.35
N GLY A 149 -21.21 0.48 8.42
CA GLY A 149 -21.25 -0.98 8.37
C GLY A 149 -19.91 -1.66 8.00
N ALA A 150 -18.80 -0.93 8.00
CA ALA A 150 -17.48 -1.51 7.76
C ALA A 150 -17.07 -2.53 8.83
N ILE A 151 -16.27 -3.52 8.44
CA ILE A 151 -15.71 -4.52 9.34
C ILE A 151 -14.23 -4.25 9.50
N ILE A 152 -13.80 -3.88 10.71
CA ILE A 152 -12.38 -3.66 10.99
C ILE A 152 -11.72 -5.02 11.15
N ILE A 153 -10.85 -5.39 10.19
CA ILE A 153 -10.18 -6.69 10.20
C ILE A 153 -8.93 -6.71 11.08
N GLY A 154 -8.34 -5.54 11.34
CA GLY A 154 -7.17 -5.42 12.19
C GLY A 154 -6.54 -4.03 12.18
N LYS A 155 -5.44 -3.93 12.95
CA LYS A 155 -4.57 -2.76 13.04
C LYS A 155 -3.28 -3.00 12.26
N SER A 156 -2.94 -2.11 11.35
CA SER A 156 -1.72 -2.23 10.54
C SER A 156 -0.49 -1.70 11.29
N ASN A 157 0.66 -2.31 11.00
CA ASN A 157 1.95 -1.82 11.44
C ASN A 157 2.24 -0.42 10.87
N MET A 158 3.13 0.30 11.50
CA MET A 158 3.47 1.66 11.14
C MET A 158 4.91 1.99 11.54
N HIS A 159 5.45 3.11 11.08
CA HIS A 159 6.64 3.65 11.71
C HIS A 159 6.28 4.09 13.12
N GLU A 160 7.09 3.67 14.08
CA GLU A 160 6.84 3.91 15.51
C GLU A 160 6.50 5.37 15.81
N LEU A 161 5.42 5.60 16.57
CA LEU A 161 4.89 6.93 16.93
C LEU A 161 4.62 7.84 15.72
N ALA A 162 4.41 7.28 14.54
CA ALA A 162 4.31 7.98 13.26
C ALA A 162 5.54 8.83 12.88
N ALA A 163 6.67 8.70 13.60
CA ALA A 163 7.80 9.62 13.55
C ALA A 163 8.89 9.27 12.53
N GLY A 164 8.52 8.61 11.42
CA GLY A 164 9.44 8.28 10.33
C GLY A 164 8.70 7.71 9.10
N ILE A 165 9.45 7.35 8.05
CA ILE A 165 8.89 7.00 6.74
C ILE A 165 9.35 5.65 6.17
N THR A 166 9.91 4.74 7.01
CA THR A 166 10.35 3.40 6.60
C THR A 166 9.51 2.26 7.17
N SER A 167 8.58 2.57 8.09
CA SER A 167 7.65 1.64 8.75
C SER A 167 8.33 0.51 9.52
N VAL A 168 9.20 0.92 10.43
CA VAL A 168 9.79 0.08 11.46
C VAL A 168 9.25 0.48 12.83
N SER A 169 8.98 -0.49 13.71
CA SER A 169 8.45 -0.24 15.05
C SER A 169 8.96 -1.26 16.07
N SER A 170 9.04 -0.86 17.35
CA SER A 170 9.46 -1.76 18.42
C SER A 170 8.46 -2.88 18.67
N LEU A 171 7.18 -2.63 18.48
CA LEU A 171 6.13 -3.62 18.72
C LEU A 171 5.97 -4.61 17.55
N GLY A 172 6.11 -4.13 16.31
CA GLY A 172 5.84 -4.92 15.10
C GLY A 172 7.07 -5.25 14.26
N GLY A 173 8.23 -4.64 14.53
CA GLY A 173 9.39 -4.76 13.64
C GLY A 173 9.18 -4.05 12.29
N GLN A 174 9.89 -4.51 11.27
CA GLN A 174 9.89 -3.88 9.93
C GLN A 174 8.77 -4.42 9.03
N THR A 175 7.93 -3.54 8.50
CA THR A 175 7.05 -3.85 7.37
C THR A 175 7.83 -3.85 6.05
N ARG A 176 7.51 -4.76 5.15
CA ARG A 176 8.17 -4.95 3.85
C ARG A 176 7.29 -4.47 2.70
N ASN A 177 7.92 -4.02 1.63
CA ASN A 177 7.23 -3.58 0.42
C ASN A 177 6.74 -4.82 -0.38
N PRO A 178 5.44 -4.91 -0.74
CA PRO A 178 4.94 -6.05 -1.49
C PRO A 178 5.44 -6.12 -2.95
N TYR A 179 6.01 -5.05 -3.50
CA TYR A 179 6.63 -5.07 -4.84
C TYR A 179 8.07 -5.58 -4.78
N ASP A 180 8.77 -5.35 -3.67
CA ASP A 180 10.10 -5.89 -3.38
C ASP A 180 10.27 -6.03 -1.85
N PRO A 181 10.15 -7.25 -1.29
CA PRO A 181 10.24 -7.49 0.15
C PRO A 181 11.60 -7.17 0.79
N MET A 182 12.62 -6.85 -0.01
CA MET A 182 13.91 -6.36 0.50
C MET A 182 13.89 -4.86 0.82
N ARG A 183 12.80 -4.15 0.44
CA ARG A 183 12.68 -2.69 0.56
C ARG A 183 11.61 -2.27 1.54
N CYS A 184 11.70 -1.00 1.98
CA CYS A 184 10.69 -0.41 2.85
C CYS A 184 9.42 -0.05 2.04
N PRO A 185 8.22 -0.09 2.66
CA PRO A 185 6.94 0.21 2.00
C PRO A 185 6.60 1.71 2.01
N GLY A 186 7.54 2.57 2.42
CA GLY A 186 7.17 3.93 2.82
C GLY A 186 6.59 3.99 4.23
N GLY A 187 6.18 5.17 4.67
CA GLY A 187 5.63 5.37 6.01
C GLY A 187 5.19 6.82 6.25
N SER A 188 4.66 7.05 7.44
CA SER A 188 4.53 6.13 8.58
C SER A 188 3.37 5.12 8.46
N SER A 189 2.43 5.26 7.50
CA SER A 189 1.33 4.31 7.26
C SER A 189 1.75 3.17 6.31
N GLY A 190 2.99 2.66 6.41
CA GLY A 190 3.49 1.67 5.46
C GLY A 190 2.84 0.30 5.60
N GLY A 191 2.46 -0.10 6.82
CA GLY A 191 1.66 -1.30 7.01
C GLY A 191 0.29 -1.21 6.35
N THR A 192 -0.38 -0.05 6.46
CA THR A 192 -1.65 0.20 5.73
C THR A 192 -1.44 0.12 4.22
N GLY A 193 -0.40 0.80 3.69
CA GLY A 193 -0.07 0.78 2.26
C GLY A 193 0.22 -0.63 1.76
N ALA A 194 1.10 -1.37 2.44
CA ALA A 194 1.44 -2.75 2.08
C ALA A 194 0.22 -3.68 2.15
N ALA A 195 -0.62 -3.57 3.20
CA ALA A 195 -1.82 -4.39 3.37
C ALA A 195 -2.86 -4.16 2.26
N VAL A 196 -3.14 -2.89 1.91
CA VAL A 196 -4.09 -2.56 0.84
C VAL A 196 -3.55 -3.02 -0.51
N ALA A 197 -2.26 -2.81 -0.79
CA ALA A 197 -1.62 -3.24 -2.03
C ALA A 197 -1.63 -4.76 -2.19
N ALA A 198 -1.39 -5.52 -1.11
CA ALA A 198 -1.40 -6.98 -1.07
C ALA A 198 -2.82 -7.57 -1.01
N SER A 199 -3.87 -6.76 -1.06
CA SER A 199 -5.27 -7.18 -0.90
C SER A 199 -5.53 -7.90 0.42
N PHE A 200 -5.09 -7.32 1.56
CA PHE A 200 -5.43 -7.79 2.90
C PHE A 200 -6.68 -7.10 3.46
N ALA A 201 -7.12 -6.03 2.80
CA ALA A 201 -8.37 -5.32 3.03
C ALA A 201 -8.82 -4.63 1.75
N ALA A 202 -10.08 -4.20 1.71
CA ALA A 202 -10.60 -3.45 0.56
C ALA A 202 -10.00 -2.04 0.48
N VAL A 203 -9.86 -1.37 1.62
CA VAL A 203 -9.34 -0.01 1.78
C VAL A 203 -8.72 0.11 3.18
N GLY A 204 -7.82 1.07 3.38
CA GLY A 204 -7.18 1.33 4.67
C GLY A 204 -7.10 2.81 5.02
N TRP A 205 -7.04 3.11 6.33
CA TRP A 205 -6.86 4.46 6.84
C TRP A 205 -5.49 4.65 7.45
N GLY A 206 -4.88 5.77 7.12
CA GLY A 206 -3.62 6.26 7.65
C GLY A 206 -3.73 7.67 8.20
N SER A 207 -2.61 8.19 8.68
CA SER A 207 -2.44 9.60 9.07
C SER A 207 -1.20 10.18 8.39
N ASP A 208 -1.25 11.45 8.02
CA ASP A 208 -0.19 12.16 7.30
C ASP A 208 0.19 13.42 8.04
N THR A 209 1.35 13.43 8.69
CA THR A 209 1.97 14.60 9.28
C THR A 209 2.90 15.28 8.29
N CYS A 210 3.71 14.48 7.56
CA CYS A 210 4.51 14.91 6.40
C CYS A 210 4.74 13.72 5.47
N GLY A 211 3.76 13.42 4.60
CA GLY A 211 3.85 12.39 3.58
C GLY A 211 3.36 11.00 4.01
N SER A 212 2.89 10.83 5.25
CA SER A 212 2.65 9.48 5.80
C SER A 212 1.40 8.74 5.27
N ILE A 213 0.59 9.34 4.41
CA ILE A 213 -0.39 8.70 3.53
C ILE A 213 0.18 8.60 2.12
N ARG A 214 0.75 9.70 1.62
CA ARG A 214 1.18 9.87 0.22
C ARG A 214 2.38 9.02 -0.14
N ILE A 215 3.42 8.97 0.73
CA ILE A 215 4.62 8.15 0.50
C ILE A 215 4.29 6.65 0.43
N PRO A 216 3.57 6.05 1.42
CA PRO A 216 3.19 4.65 1.29
C PRO A 216 2.22 4.40 0.13
N SER A 217 1.38 5.36 -0.27
CA SER A 217 0.58 5.23 -1.49
C SER A 217 1.46 5.14 -2.73
N ALA A 218 2.46 6.04 -2.87
CA ALA A 218 3.40 6.03 -4.00
C ALA A 218 4.20 4.72 -4.08
N PHE A 219 4.75 4.24 -2.95
CA PHE A 219 5.61 3.06 -2.91
C PHE A 219 4.84 1.72 -3.03
N ASN A 220 3.51 1.76 -2.85
CA ASN A 220 2.65 0.58 -2.95
C ASN A 220 1.63 0.66 -4.10
N ASN A 221 1.85 1.56 -5.08
CA ASN A 221 0.99 1.70 -6.26
C ASN A 221 -0.49 1.92 -5.91
N LEU A 222 -0.74 2.84 -4.99
CA LEU A 222 -2.07 3.21 -4.47
C LEU A 222 -2.37 4.67 -4.75
N VAL A 223 -3.64 5.02 -4.64
CA VAL A 223 -4.11 6.41 -4.54
C VAL A 223 -4.31 6.74 -3.07
N GLY A 224 -3.75 7.87 -2.61
CA GLY A 224 -3.91 8.32 -1.23
C GLY A 224 -4.02 9.84 -1.16
N LEU A 225 -4.97 10.32 -0.37
CA LEU A 225 -5.20 11.74 -0.16
C LEU A 225 -4.84 12.13 1.26
N ARG A 226 -3.98 13.14 1.39
CA ARG A 226 -3.92 14.00 2.56
C ARG A 226 -4.96 15.11 2.34
N PRO A 227 -6.13 15.07 2.99
CA PRO A 227 -7.18 16.07 2.79
C PRO A 227 -6.75 17.47 3.21
N THR A 228 -7.54 18.47 2.82
CA THR A 228 -7.45 19.84 3.38
C THR A 228 -7.51 19.78 4.91
N GLN A 229 -6.66 20.54 5.58
CA GLN A 229 -6.65 20.62 7.03
C GLN A 229 -8.06 20.99 7.57
N GLY A 230 -8.56 20.13 8.47
CA GLY A 230 -9.91 20.28 9.04
C GLY A 230 -11.03 19.60 8.24
N MET A 231 -10.76 18.88 7.16
CA MET A 231 -11.80 18.08 6.49
C MET A 231 -12.12 16.78 7.22
N VAL A 232 -11.11 16.15 7.84
CA VAL A 232 -11.26 14.92 8.61
C VAL A 232 -10.77 15.16 10.02
N SER A 233 -11.53 14.68 11.01
CA SER A 233 -11.20 14.85 12.43
C SER A 233 -9.98 14.05 12.84
N ARG A 234 -9.15 14.63 13.71
CA ARG A 234 -7.98 14.02 14.36
C ARG A 234 -8.34 13.36 15.70
N ASN A 235 -9.57 13.55 16.17
CA ASN A 235 -10.06 13.00 17.44
C ASN A 235 -10.00 11.47 17.43
N GLY A 236 -9.28 10.91 18.40
CA GLY A 236 -9.00 9.47 18.48
C GLY A 236 -7.90 9.00 17.53
N VAL A 237 -6.95 9.88 17.20
CA VAL A 237 -5.71 9.51 16.50
C VAL A 237 -4.52 9.88 17.39
N VAL A 238 -3.66 8.91 17.71
CA VAL A 238 -2.42 9.20 18.46
C VAL A 238 -1.62 10.25 17.70
N PRO A 239 -1.36 11.42 18.30
CA PRO A 239 -0.78 12.55 17.59
C PRO A 239 0.73 12.42 17.42
N LEU A 240 1.22 12.90 16.27
CA LEU A 240 2.61 13.29 16.10
C LEU A 240 2.75 14.82 16.14
N SER A 241 1.75 15.54 15.64
CA SER A 241 1.66 17.01 15.65
C SER A 241 0.21 17.46 15.50
N HIS A 242 -0.35 18.13 16.50
CA HIS A 242 -1.71 18.64 16.43
C HIS A 242 -1.90 19.70 15.33
N THR A 243 -0.83 20.35 14.87
CA THR A 243 -0.88 21.33 13.78
C THR A 243 -0.85 20.66 12.41
N GLN A 244 -0.09 19.57 12.23
CA GLN A 244 0.19 19.01 10.91
C GLN A 244 -0.55 17.69 10.62
N ASP A 245 -1.03 16.96 11.64
CA ASP A 245 -1.67 15.65 11.44
C ASP A 245 -2.99 15.76 10.71
N ILE A 246 -3.18 14.90 9.71
CA ILE A 246 -4.43 14.75 8.98
C ILE A 246 -4.67 13.26 8.71
N PRO A 247 -5.80 12.68 9.19
CA PRO A 247 -6.21 11.34 8.81
C PRO A 247 -6.73 11.28 7.38
N GLY A 248 -6.56 10.14 6.71
CA GLY A 248 -7.10 9.94 5.37
C GLY A 248 -6.91 8.52 4.86
N PRO A 249 -7.63 8.14 3.80
CA PRO A 249 -7.60 6.80 3.24
C PRO A 249 -6.46 6.58 2.25
N LEU A 250 -6.08 5.28 2.11
CA LEU A 250 -5.26 4.73 1.05
C LEU A 250 -6.09 3.65 0.34
N ALA A 251 -6.20 3.72 -0.98
CA ALA A 251 -7.06 2.84 -1.76
C ALA A 251 -6.36 2.36 -3.05
N ARG A 252 -6.87 1.27 -3.62
CA ARG A 252 -6.38 0.74 -4.91
C ARG A 252 -6.87 1.53 -6.11
N SER A 253 -7.95 2.30 -5.95
CA SER A 253 -8.52 3.15 -6.99
C SER A 253 -9.04 4.47 -6.44
N ALA A 254 -9.15 5.48 -7.31
CA ALA A 254 -9.76 6.76 -6.96
C ALA A 254 -11.25 6.60 -6.60
N ALA A 255 -11.95 5.62 -7.18
CA ALA A 255 -13.33 5.32 -6.83
C ALA A 255 -13.47 4.79 -5.39
N ASP A 256 -12.61 3.84 -4.99
CA ASP A 256 -12.59 3.33 -3.61
C ASP A 256 -12.17 4.42 -2.61
N LEU A 257 -11.23 5.30 -3.01
CA LEU A 257 -10.82 6.46 -2.23
C LEU A 257 -11.99 7.43 -2.01
N ALA A 258 -12.79 7.70 -3.05
CA ALA A 258 -13.97 8.57 -2.99
C ALA A 258 -15.02 8.03 -2.00
N ILE A 259 -15.32 6.73 -2.06
CA ILE A 259 -16.24 6.06 -1.11
C ILE A 259 -15.74 6.24 0.34
N ALA A 260 -14.45 6.05 0.57
CA ALA A 260 -13.84 6.18 1.89
C ALA A 260 -13.92 7.62 2.44
N LEU A 261 -13.72 8.62 1.58
CA LEU A 261 -13.79 10.04 1.93
C LEU A 261 -15.22 10.50 2.23
N ASP A 262 -16.21 10.09 1.43
CA ASP A 262 -17.62 10.43 1.67
C ASP A 262 -18.11 9.99 3.07
N ILE A 263 -17.52 8.92 3.62
CA ILE A 263 -17.84 8.43 4.94
C ILE A 263 -17.12 9.21 6.03
N THR A 264 -15.86 9.59 5.84
CA THR A 264 -15.00 10.08 6.93
C THR A 264 -14.85 11.59 7.00
N VAL A 265 -15.15 12.32 5.92
CA VAL A 265 -15.19 13.79 5.89
C VAL A 265 -16.39 14.31 6.68
N GLY A 266 -16.15 15.24 7.62
CA GLY A 266 -17.26 15.84 8.37
C GLY A 266 -16.82 16.62 9.61
N TYR A 267 -17.79 17.35 10.18
CA TYR A 267 -17.60 18.13 11.40
C TYR A 267 -17.60 17.22 12.64
N ASP A 268 -16.62 17.44 13.49
CA ASP A 268 -16.49 16.84 14.83
C ASP A 268 -16.40 17.96 15.86
N PRO A 269 -17.37 18.08 16.80
CA PRO A 269 -17.30 19.09 17.87
C PRO A 269 -16.05 18.98 18.74
N ALA A 270 -15.48 17.77 18.89
CA ALA A 270 -14.28 17.53 19.68
C ALA A 270 -12.98 17.95 18.96
N ASP A 271 -13.00 18.13 17.65
CA ASP A 271 -11.89 18.69 16.87
C ASP A 271 -12.30 19.98 16.16
N THR A 272 -12.09 21.11 16.82
CA THR A 272 -12.59 22.43 16.38
C THR A 272 -12.05 22.87 15.02
N VAL A 273 -10.95 22.31 14.54
CA VAL A 273 -10.41 22.59 13.19
C VAL A 273 -11.40 22.16 12.11
N THR A 274 -12.24 21.16 12.39
CA THR A 274 -13.27 20.68 11.45
C THR A 274 -14.48 21.62 11.28
N ARG A 275 -14.58 22.71 12.02
CA ARG A 275 -15.63 23.75 11.82
C ARG A 275 -15.64 24.28 10.39
N ALA A 276 -14.49 24.29 9.74
CA ALA A 276 -14.38 24.72 8.34
C ALA A 276 -15.24 23.88 7.38
N VAL A 277 -15.42 22.58 7.66
CA VAL A 277 -16.32 21.70 6.88
C VAL A 277 -17.79 22.00 7.16
N GLN A 278 -18.15 22.28 8.42
CA GLN A 278 -19.53 22.61 8.79
C GLN A 278 -20.02 23.88 8.07
N GLN A 279 -19.12 24.84 7.88
CA GLN A 279 -19.43 26.13 7.22
C GLN A 279 -19.46 26.01 5.68
N ARG A 280 -18.99 24.90 5.13
CA ARG A 280 -18.89 24.66 3.68
C ARG A 280 -19.63 23.38 3.33
N ARG A 281 -20.51 23.44 2.34
CA ARG A 281 -21.10 22.24 1.77
C ARG A 281 -20.05 21.56 0.90
N VAL A 282 -19.39 20.53 1.44
CA VAL A 282 -18.50 19.68 0.64
C VAL A 282 -19.35 18.79 -0.26
N ALA A 283 -19.06 18.79 -1.56
CA ALA A 283 -19.72 17.89 -2.51
C ALA A 283 -19.32 16.44 -2.25
N SER A 284 -20.19 15.49 -2.60
CA SER A 284 -19.87 14.08 -2.56
C SER A 284 -18.71 13.77 -3.51
N PHE A 285 -17.73 13.04 -3.01
CA PHE A 285 -16.59 12.58 -3.81
C PHE A 285 -17.04 11.58 -4.88
N THR A 286 -17.89 10.62 -4.53
CA THR A 286 -18.39 9.60 -5.45
C THR A 286 -19.25 10.19 -6.57
N ASP A 287 -20.15 11.12 -6.26
CA ASP A 287 -21.01 11.77 -7.25
C ASP A 287 -20.21 12.67 -8.19
N SER A 288 -19.09 13.20 -7.72
CA SER A 288 -18.27 14.16 -8.45
C SER A 288 -17.13 13.53 -9.26
N LEU A 289 -16.94 12.21 -9.24
CA LEU A 289 -15.81 11.53 -9.90
C LEU A 289 -15.66 11.91 -11.39
N ARG A 290 -16.74 12.18 -12.09
CA ARG A 290 -16.76 12.54 -13.52
C ARG A 290 -17.02 14.03 -13.79
N ALA A 291 -17.12 14.85 -12.74
CA ALA A 291 -17.46 16.27 -12.88
C ALA A 291 -16.30 17.10 -13.46
N TYR A 292 -15.07 16.64 -13.33
CA TYR A 292 -13.88 17.38 -13.73
C TYR A 292 -13.09 16.61 -14.80
N PRO A 293 -13.35 16.89 -16.09
CA PRO A 293 -12.61 16.24 -17.19
C PRO A 293 -11.16 16.74 -17.22
N LEU A 294 -10.27 15.92 -17.77
CA LEU A 294 -8.86 16.33 -18.00
C LEU A 294 -8.73 17.51 -18.96
N ARG A 295 -9.54 17.53 -20.02
CA ARG A 295 -9.54 18.64 -21.00
C ARG A 295 -9.94 19.94 -20.30
N GLY A 296 -9.10 20.97 -20.47
CA GLY A 296 -9.27 22.27 -19.83
C GLY A 296 -8.71 22.37 -18.40
N THR A 297 -8.17 21.26 -17.86
CA THR A 297 -7.38 21.32 -16.63
C THR A 297 -5.99 21.89 -16.93
N ARG A 298 -5.50 22.78 -16.07
CA ARG A 298 -4.18 23.38 -16.17
C ARG A 298 -3.34 23.05 -14.95
N ILE A 299 -2.14 22.50 -15.11
CA ILE A 299 -1.25 22.09 -14.02
C ILE A 299 0.10 22.79 -14.10
N GLY A 300 0.67 23.07 -12.92
CA GLY A 300 2.02 23.60 -12.78
C GLY A 300 3.01 22.50 -12.39
N VAL A 301 3.93 22.12 -13.26
CA VAL A 301 4.94 21.10 -12.96
C VAL A 301 6.11 21.76 -12.23
N LEU A 302 6.26 21.43 -10.94
CA LEU A 302 7.24 22.03 -10.05
C LEU A 302 8.64 21.44 -10.31
N THR A 303 9.46 22.15 -11.09
CA THR A 303 10.78 21.68 -11.52
C THR A 303 11.81 21.64 -10.40
N ASN A 304 11.59 22.34 -9.28
CA ASN A 304 12.42 22.25 -8.08
C ASN A 304 12.58 20.81 -7.59
N TYR A 305 11.55 19.98 -7.73
CA TYR A 305 11.57 18.57 -7.36
C TYR A 305 11.93 17.61 -8.52
N MET A 306 12.14 18.16 -9.73
CA MET A 306 12.48 17.39 -10.94
C MET A 306 13.97 17.48 -11.30
N THR A 307 14.76 18.23 -10.54
CA THR A 307 16.20 18.47 -10.79
C THR A 307 17.01 18.15 -9.53
N GLY A 308 18.34 18.03 -9.71
CA GLY A 308 19.27 17.75 -8.61
C GLY A 308 19.17 16.29 -8.13
N ASP A 309 19.00 16.10 -6.82
CA ASP A 309 18.99 14.78 -6.17
C ASP A 309 17.67 14.02 -6.38
N ILE A 310 17.50 13.47 -7.58
CA ILE A 310 16.33 12.66 -7.98
C ILE A 310 16.79 11.45 -8.82
N ASP A 311 16.18 10.28 -8.58
CA ASP A 311 16.37 9.11 -9.45
C ASP A 311 15.85 9.42 -10.86
N THR A 312 16.69 9.17 -11.87
CA THR A 312 16.42 9.53 -13.26
C THR A 312 15.14 8.89 -13.79
N ASP A 313 14.93 7.61 -13.49
CA ASP A 313 13.75 6.87 -13.93
C ASP A 313 12.46 7.33 -13.22
N ILE A 314 12.53 7.81 -11.97
CA ILE A 314 11.39 8.44 -11.29
C ILE A 314 11.02 9.74 -12.02
N ARG A 315 12.00 10.62 -12.26
CA ARG A 315 11.77 11.86 -13.01
C ARG A 315 11.14 11.58 -14.37
N ASP A 316 11.72 10.62 -15.10
CA ASP A 316 11.30 10.33 -16.48
C ASP A 316 9.91 9.69 -16.52
N THR A 317 9.55 8.85 -15.51
CA THR A 317 8.21 8.27 -15.34
C THR A 317 7.18 9.37 -15.05
N VAL A 318 7.46 10.30 -14.13
CA VAL A 318 6.54 11.41 -13.83
C VAL A 318 6.40 12.34 -15.05
N ARG A 319 7.48 12.64 -15.76
CA ARG A 319 7.43 13.40 -17.02
C ARG A 319 6.63 12.68 -18.11
N ALA A 320 6.73 11.35 -18.21
CA ALA A 320 5.92 10.56 -19.13
C ALA A 320 4.43 10.65 -18.78
N MET A 321 4.07 10.60 -17.50
CA MET A 321 2.69 10.81 -17.04
C MET A 321 2.19 12.20 -17.42
N VAL A 322 2.98 13.25 -17.20
CA VAL A 322 2.62 14.63 -17.59
C VAL A 322 2.37 14.71 -19.10
N ARG A 323 3.21 14.08 -19.95
CA ARG A 323 2.96 14.00 -21.40
C ARG A 323 1.67 13.28 -21.74
N THR A 324 1.35 12.18 -21.06
CA THR A 324 0.07 11.45 -21.23
C THR A 324 -1.11 12.36 -20.89
N MET A 325 -1.02 13.14 -19.81
CA MET A 325 -2.04 14.13 -19.46
C MET A 325 -2.19 15.21 -20.53
N GLN A 326 -1.08 15.72 -21.07
CA GLN A 326 -1.10 16.71 -22.17
C GLN A 326 -1.79 16.16 -23.42
N GLN A 327 -1.51 14.89 -23.79
CA GLN A 327 -2.19 14.22 -24.90
C GLN A 327 -3.69 14.08 -24.67
N ALA A 328 -4.13 14.02 -23.41
CA ALA A 328 -5.55 14.01 -23.02
C ALA A 328 -6.20 15.40 -22.90
N GLY A 329 -5.43 16.47 -23.21
CA GLY A 329 -5.93 17.86 -23.25
C GLY A 329 -5.68 18.66 -21.97
N VAL A 330 -4.81 18.20 -21.07
CA VAL A 330 -4.32 19.00 -19.92
C VAL A 330 -3.26 19.97 -20.41
N GLU A 331 -3.32 21.22 -19.98
CA GLU A 331 -2.23 22.18 -20.13
C GLU A 331 -1.23 22.00 -18.99
N ALA A 332 0.03 21.77 -19.30
CA ALA A 332 1.11 21.66 -18.32
C ALA A 332 2.17 22.72 -18.55
N VAL A 333 2.46 23.51 -17.51
CA VAL A 333 3.50 24.53 -17.52
C VAL A 333 4.58 24.20 -16.49
N ASP A 334 5.84 24.28 -16.90
CA ASP A 334 6.97 24.11 -15.98
C ASP A 334 7.11 25.35 -15.09
N ILE A 335 7.21 25.13 -13.79
CA ILE A 335 7.30 26.17 -12.77
C ILE A 335 8.59 25.96 -11.98
N ARG A 336 9.31 27.06 -11.72
CA ARG A 336 10.44 27.09 -10.79
C ARG A 336 10.23 28.19 -9.77
N ILE A 337 10.25 27.84 -8.49
CA ILE A 337 10.26 28.80 -7.38
C ILE A 337 11.72 29.11 -7.08
N ALA A 338 12.15 30.36 -7.26
CA ALA A 338 13.56 30.74 -7.14
C ALA A 338 14.08 30.63 -5.70
N ASP A 339 13.28 31.02 -4.72
CA ASP A 339 13.56 31.03 -3.28
C ASP A 339 13.04 29.78 -2.54
N PHE A 340 12.96 28.64 -3.26
CA PHE A 340 12.26 27.42 -2.82
C PHE A 340 12.75 26.91 -1.45
N ASP A 341 14.07 26.78 -1.29
CA ASP A 341 14.65 26.21 -0.06
C ASP A 341 14.41 27.13 1.15
N SER A 342 14.53 28.44 0.96
CA SER A 342 14.24 29.40 2.03
C SER A 342 12.74 29.49 2.34
N LEU A 343 11.87 29.26 1.36
CA LEU A 343 10.42 29.27 1.53
C LEU A 343 9.94 28.15 2.44
N ILE A 344 10.51 26.94 2.30
CA ILE A 344 10.13 25.77 3.11
C ILE A 344 10.96 25.62 4.40
N ALA A 345 12.08 26.32 4.52
CA ALA A 345 12.90 26.25 5.71
C ALA A 345 12.17 26.74 6.96
N ASN A 346 12.38 26.06 8.09
CA ASN A 346 11.81 26.42 9.39
C ASN A 346 10.27 26.58 9.39
N THR A 347 9.56 25.76 8.62
CA THR A 347 8.08 25.72 8.59
C THR A 347 7.51 24.51 9.33
N SER A 348 8.35 23.51 9.67
CA SER A 348 7.93 22.31 10.40
C SER A 348 7.83 22.58 11.91
N VAL A 349 6.76 22.11 12.53
CA VAL A 349 6.52 22.22 13.98
C VAL A 349 6.72 20.92 14.74
N LEU A 350 7.08 19.84 14.06
CA LEU A 350 7.16 18.48 14.62
C LEU A 350 8.04 18.39 15.87
N ASN A 351 9.22 18.99 15.85
CA ASN A 351 10.16 18.92 16.97
C ASN A 351 9.70 19.66 18.22
N PHE A 352 8.69 20.53 18.08
CA PHE A 352 8.14 21.30 19.17
C PHE A 352 6.87 20.68 19.75
N GLU A 353 6.09 19.95 18.95
CA GLU A 353 4.77 19.45 19.33
C GLU A 353 4.78 18.00 19.81
N THR A 354 5.54 17.10 19.16
CA THR A 354 5.42 15.65 19.32
C THR A 354 5.42 15.17 20.79
N LYS A 355 6.35 15.64 21.63
CA LYS A 355 6.44 15.25 23.04
C LYS A 355 5.18 15.62 23.82
N PHE A 356 4.76 16.85 23.66
CA PHE A 356 3.67 17.43 24.45
C PHE A 356 2.31 16.89 24.00
N ASP A 357 2.11 16.75 22.70
CA ASP A 357 0.87 16.20 22.13
C ASP A 357 0.69 14.74 22.55
N LEU A 358 1.76 13.95 22.56
CA LEU A 358 1.72 12.56 23.01
C LEU A 358 1.39 12.47 24.51
N ILE A 359 1.96 13.32 25.35
CA ILE A 359 1.66 13.37 26.78
C ILE A 359 0.19 13.77 27.00
N ASP A 360 -0.30 14.78 26.29
CA ASP A 360 -1.68 15.24 26.40
C ASP A 360 -2.68 14.15 25.95
N TYR A 361 -2.35 13.41 24.88
CA TYR A 361 -3.13 12.26 24.43
C TYR A 361 -3.20 11.15 25.51
N LEU A 362 -2.07 10.76 26.07
CA LEU A 362 -2.04 9.69 27.10
C LEU A 362 -2.82 10.09 28.36
N ARG A 363 -2.77 11.34 28.77
CA ARG A 363 -3.56 11.85 29.91
C ARG A 363 -5.05 11.78 29.68
N ALA A 364 -5.51 11.86 28.44
CA ALA A 364 -6.92 11.79 28.08
C ALA A 364 -7.46 10.36 28.08
N ILE A 365 -6.60 9.34 28.07
CA ILE A 365 -7.03 7.93 28.05
C ILE A 365 -7.04 7.37 29.49
N PRO A 366 -8.21 6.89 29.99
CA PRO A 366 -8.28 6.25 31.30
C PRO A 366 -7.33 5.04 31.37
N ASN A 367 -6.58 4.95 32.46
CA ASN A 367 -5.62 3.85 32.73
C ASN A 367 -4.46 3.73 31.71
N ALA A 368 -4.20 4.76 30.90
CA ALA A 368 -2.98 4.79 30.11
C ALA A 368 -1.73 4.78 31.02
N PRO A 369 -0.62 4.16 30.60
CA PRO A 369 0.58 4.14 31.38
C PRO A 369 1.07 5.58 31.59
N GLN A 370 1.36 5.94 32.86
CA GLN A 370 1.97 7.21 33.21
C GLN A 370 3.49 7.10 32.91
N ILE A 371 3.83 7.20 31.64
CA ILE A 371 5.20 7.03 31.14
C ILE A 371 5.68 8.33 30.51
N THR A 372 6.90 8.74 30.84
CA THR A 372 7.57 9.88 30.23
C THR A 372 8.42 9.44 29.04
N VAL A 373 8.84 10.39 28.18
CA VAL A 373 9.80 10.10 27.12
C VAL A 373 11.14 9.62 27.70
N ARG A 374 11.53 10.14 28.87
CA ARG A 374 12.71 9.68 29.59
C ARG A 374 12.59 8.22 30.02
N ASP A 375 11.45 7.80 30.53
CA ASP A 375 11.21 6.39 30.88
C ASP A 375 11.27 5.49 29.64
N ILE A 376 10.80 5.96 28.49
CA ILE A 376 10.89 5.22 27.21
C ILE A 376 12.35 5.00 26.83
N LEU A 377 13.20 6.04 26.95
CA LEU A 377 14.64 5.96 26.70
C LEU A 377 15.34 5.01 27.68
N ASP A 378 15.17 5.23 28.98
CA ASP A 378 15.90 4.52 30.03
C ASP A 378 15.54 3.03 30.06
N ARG A 379 14.32 2.67 29.67
CA ARG A 379 13.82 1.29 29.60
C ARG A 379 13.98 0.64 28.22
N GLY A 380 14.46 1.37 27.21
CA GLY A 380 14.63 0.86 25.85
C GLY A 380 13.33 0.43 25.18
N LEU A 381 12.20 1.10 25.43
CA LEU A 381 10.87 0.72 24.92
C LEU A 381 10.59 1.29 23.52
N PHE A 382 11.59 1.31 22.67
CA PHE A 382 11.52 1.81 21.30
C PHE A 382 12.46 1.01 20.39
N HIS A 383 12.23 1.07 19.08
CA HIS A 383 13.13 0.45 18.09
C HIS A 383 14.42 1.28 17.95
N ASP A 384 15.57 0.62 17.80
CA ASP A 384 16.89 1.27 17.74
C ASP A 384 16.98 2.38 16.67
N ALA A 385 16.34 2.20 15.52
CA ALA A 385 16.23 3.23 14.48
C ALA A 385 15.57 4.55 14.95
N MET A 386 14.88 4.55 16.10
CA MET A 386 14.21 5.69 16.69
C MET A 386 15.08 6.45 17.70
N THR A 387 16.29 5.97 18.04
CA THR A 387 17.14 6.52 19.10
C THR A 387 17.30 8.04 18.98
N GLY A 388 17.71 8.53 17.82
CA GLY A 388 17.88 9.97 17.61
C GLY A 388 16.58 10.77 17.76
N ARG A 389 15.45 10.20 17.33
CA ARG A 389 14.13 10.85 17.41
C ARG A 389 13.62 10.92 18.85
N ILE A 390 13.69 9.81 19.58
CA ILE A 390 13.25 9.76 20.99
C ILE A 390 14.14 10.64 21.87
N THR A 391 15.46 10.64 21.63
CA THR A 391 16.40 11.55 22.33
C THR A 391 16.05 13.03 22.07
N ALA A 392 15.76 13.40 20.82
CA ALA A 392 15.34 14.76 20.49
C ALA A 392 13.99 15.13 21.15
N MET A 393 13.06 14.20 21.27
CA MET A 393 11.81 14.40 22.01
C MET A 393 12.08 14.60 23.51
N ASP A 394 12.96 13.81 24.12
CA ASP A 394 13.28 13.93 25.55
C ASP A 394 13.87 15.30 25.88
N THR A 395 14.78 15.79 25.04
CA THR A 395 15.44 17.09 25.22
C THR A 395 14.54 18.30 24.95
N ALA A 396 13.39 18.13 24.35
CA ALA A 396 12.41 19.22 24.13
C ALA A 396 11.90 19.76 25.47
N GLY A 397 12.34 20.96 25.86
CA GLY A 397 12.04 21.56 27.17
C GLY A 397 10.63 22.18 27.23
N THR A 398 10.26 22.98 26.23
CA THR A 398 8.98 23.66 26.17
C THR A 398 8.47 23.79 24.74
N ARG A 399 7.14 23.73 24.58
CA ARG A 399 6.47 24.03 23.29
C ARG A 399 6.56 25.53 22.98
N ASP A 400 6.42 26.39 23.99
CA ASP A 400 6.44 27.84 23.83
C ASP A 400 7.89 28.41 23.81
N ASN A 401 8.48 28.43 22.62
CA ASN A 401 9.76 29.08 22.36
C ASN A 401 9.74 29.86 21.05
N GLU A 402 10.73 30.72 20.84
CA GLU A 402 10.80 31.60 19.67
C GLU A 402 10.84 30.82 18.34
N ALA A 403 11.60 29.74 18.27
CA ALA A 403 11.71 28.94 17.05
C ALA A 403 10.37 28.30 16.66
N TYR A 404 9.56 27.85 17.63
CA TYR A 404 8.21 27.35 17.39
C TYR A 404 7.28 28.46 16.87
N ARG A 405 7.31 29.65 17.50
CA ARG A 405 6.50 30.79 17.04
C ARG A 405 6.87 31.22 15.61
N VAL A 406 8.16 31.24 15.29
CA VAL A 406 8.66 31.50 13.92
C VAL A 406 8.14 30.44 12.95
N ALA A 407 8.22 29.14 13.29
CA ALA A 407 7.73 28.07 12.43
C ALA A 407 6.23 28.20 12.14
N LEU A 408 5.41 28.45 13.17
CA LEU A 408 3.97 28.70 13.01
C LEU A 408 3.68 29.93 12.14
N ALA A 409 4.40 31.03 12.34
CA ALA A 409 4.20 32.26 11.55
C ALA A 409 4.58 32.08 10.07
N ARG A 410 5.52 31.19 9.75
CA ARG A 410 5.93 30.90 8.37
C ARG A 410 4.94 30.04 7.59
N GLN A 411 4.11 29.23 8.24
CA GLN A 411 3.14 28.34 7.57
C GLN A 411 2.10 29.12 6.73
N PRO A 412 1.42 30.16 7.23
CA PRO A 412 0.52 30.97 6.41
C PRO A 412 1.24 31.72 5.28
N VAL A 413 2.50 32.12 5.47
CA VAL A 413 3.32 32.74 4.41
C VAL A 413 3.57 31.75 3.27
N LEU A 414 3.99 30.51 3.60
CA LEU A 414 4.13 29.43 2.62
C LEU A 414 2.82 29.18 1.87
N ARG A 415 1.69 29.06 2.60
CA ARG A 415 0.37 28.86 2.01
C ARG A 415 0.02 29.99 1.05
N ALA A 416 0.15 31.26 1.46
CA ALA A 416 -0.16 32.41 0.63
C ALA A 416 0.71 32.46 -0.64
N ARG A 417 2.00 32.14 -0.52
CA ARG A 417 2.93 32.11 -1.65
C ARG A 417 2.55 31.03 -2.68
N LEU A 418 2.18 29.83 -2.23
CA LEU A 418 1.73 28.75 -3.11
C LEU A 418 0.41 29.09 -3.81
N LEU A 419 -0.56 29.66 -3.10
CA LEU A 419 -1.84 30.10 -3.68
C LEU A 419 -1.64 31.24 -4.68
N GLY A 420 -0.87 32.26 -4.33
CA GLY A 420 -0.53 33.36 -5.25
C GLY A 420 0.17 32.89 -6.53
N LEU A 421 1.02 31.86 -6.42
CA LEU A 421 1.64 31.23 -7.59
C LEU A 421 0.58 30.52 -8.46
N MET A 422 -0.31 29.74 -7.84
CA MET A 422 -1.39 29.08 -8.58
C MET A 422 -2.32 30.08 -9.25
N ASP A 423 -2.61 31.23 -8.60
CA ASP A 423 -3.47 32.28 -9.13
C ASP A 423 -2.82 32.99 -10.31
N SER A 424 -1.55 33.42 -10.16
CA SER A 424 -0.81 34.14 -11.21
C SER A 424 -0.62 33.34 -12.50
N LEU A 425 -0.55 32.02 -12.40
CA LEU A 425 -0.37 31.10 -13.52
C LEU A 425 -1.67 30.43 -13.96
N ASN A 426 -2.78 30.72 -13.27
CA ASN A 426 -4.09 30.10 -13.48
C ASN A 426 -4.01 28.57 -13.54
N VAL A 427 -3.32 27.94 -12.56
CA VAL A 427 -3.21 26.49 -12.48
C VAL A 427 -4.13 25.92 -11.39
N ASP A 428 -4.67 24.74 -11.68
CA ASP A 428 -5.58 24.01 -10.79
C ASP A 428 -4.85 23.26 -9.68
N ALA A 429 -3.65 22.76 -9.99
CA ALA A 429 -2.79 22.05 -9.05
C ALA A 429 -1.30 22.22 -9.40
N LEU A 430 -0.43 22.13 -8.40
CA LEU A 430 0.99 21.91 -8.59
C LEU A 430 1.28 20.41 -8.61
N VAL A 431 2.20 19.99 -9.50
CA VAL A 431 2.50 18.58 -9.77
C VAL A 431 3.99 18.31 -9.64
N TYR A 432 4.35 17.23 -8.94
CA TYR A 432 5.73 16.81 -8.71
C TYR A 432 5.78 15.30 -8.31
N PRO A 433 6.96 14.64 -8.27
CA PRO A 433 7.08 13.29 -7.75
C PRO A 433 6.72 13.24 -6.26
N THR A 434 5.91 12.27 -5.81
CA THR A 434 5.62 12.09 -4.38
C THR A 434 6.89 11.82 -3.57
N GLN A 435 7.86 11.12 -4.18
CA GLN A 435 9.20 10.91 -3.66
C GLN A 435 10.22 11.01 -4.79
N ARG A 436 11.38 11.60 -4.51
CA ARG A 436 12.46 11.74 -5.50
C ARG A 436 13.38 10.52 -5.57
N ARG A 437 13.32 9.64 -4.58
CA ARG A 437 14.10 8.42 -4.50
C ARG A 437 13.19 7.20 -4.39
N ARG A 438 13.61 6.10 -4.99
CA ARG A 438 12.93 4.81 -4.86
C ARG A 438 12.93 4.33 -3.40
N PRO A 439 12.06 3.38 -3.03
CA PRO A 439 12.11 2.76 -1.71
C PRO A 439 13.50 2.21 -1.43
N VAL A 440 14.08 2.55 -0.29
CA VAL A 440 15.40 2.06 0.14
C VAL A 440 15.32 0.61 0.61
N LEU A 441 16.45 -0.07 0.68
CA LEU A 441 16.55 -1.37 1.33
C LEU A 441 16.17 -1.25 2.82
N VAL A 442 15.64 -2.33 3.36
CA VAL A 442 15.34 -2.41 4.80
C VAL A 442 16.59 -2.11 5.62
N GLY A 443 16.46 -1.21 6.59
CA GLY A 443 17.56 -0.74 7.44
C GLY A 443 18.22 0.54 6.97
N GLU A 444 17.95 1.01 5.75
CA GLU A 444 18.50 2.27 5.24
C GLU A 444 17.57 3.47 5.48
N PRO A 445 18.11 4.68 5.67
CA PRO A 445 17.30 5.89 5.77
C PRO A 445 16.73 6.28 4.41
N GLN A 446 15.46 6.71 4.36
CA GLN A 446 14.77 7.11 3.14
C GLN A 446 14.99 8.60 2.84
N PRO A 447 15.78 8.98 1.83
CA PRO A 447 15.93 10.36 1.37
C PRO A 447 14.86 10.75 0.34
N GLY A 448 14.91 12.00 -0.14
CA GLY A 448 14.16 12.46 -1.31
C GLY A 448 12.73 12.93 -1.02
N GLY A 449 12.43 13.33 0.23
CA GLY A 449 11.10 13.79 0.64
C GLY A 449 10.64 15.07 -0.09
N THR A 450 9.34 15.16 -0.38
CA THR A 450 8.67 16.32 -1.01
C THR A 450 7.48 16.81 -0.18
N CYS A 451 7.24 16.19 0.96
CA CYS A 451 6.01 16.31 1.75
C CYS A 451 5.71 17.71 2.32
N GLY A 452 6.74 18.58 2.48
CA GLY A 452 6.63 19.84 3.21
C GLY A 452 5.65 20.84 2.61
N LEU A 453 5.48 20.88 1.29
CA LEU A 453 4.56 21.83 0.65
C LEU A 453 3.12 21.68 1.15
N SER A 454 2.61 20.46 1.20
CA SER A 454 1.26 20.20 1.73
C SER A 454 1.24 20.22 3.26
N ALA A 455 2.20 19.55 3.90
CA ALA A 455 2.22 19.37 5.36
C ALA A 455 2.29 20.70 6.13
N HIS A 456 3.13 21.62 5.67
CA HIS A 456 3.35 22.89 6.36
C HIS A 456 2.42 24.01 5.89
N SER A 457 1.75 23.87 4.75
CA SER A 457 0.75 24.84 4.29
C SER A 457 -0.69 24.47 4.66
N GLY A 458 -0.94 23.19 5.02
CA GLY A 458 -2.28 22.64 5.24
C GLY A 458 -3.12 22.50 3.97
N LEU A 459 -2.50 22.63 2.78
CA LEU A 459 -3.14 22.41 1.49
C LEU A 459 -3.32 20.91 1.23
N PRO A 460 -4.41 20.50 0.55
CA PRO A 460 -4.63 19.09 0.22
C PRO A 460 -3.61 18.60 -0.80
N ALA A 461 -3.18 17.36 -0.66
CA ALA A 461 -2.31 16.73 -1.65
C ALA A 461 -2.68 15.25 -1.86
N LEU A 462 -2.79 14.86 -3.12
CA LEU A 462 -3.11 13.52 -3.55
C LEU A 462 -1.90 12.89 -4.25
N SER A 463 -1.51 11.69 -3.83
CA SER A 463 -0.57 10.84 -4.54
C SER A 463 -1.33 9.82 -5.38
N ALA A 464 -0.99 9.71 -6.65
CA ALA A 464 -1.54 8.73 -7.58
C ALA A 464 -0.42 7.96 -8.31
N PRO A 465 -0.68 6.73 -8.80
CA PRO A 465 0.29 5.98 -9.60
C PRO A 465 0.69 6.72 -10.89
N ALA A 466 1.98 6.92 -11.09
CA ALA A 466 2.53 7.48 -12.33
C ALA A 466 3.09 6.42 -13.29
N GLY A 467 3.44 5.25 -12.77
CA GLY A 467 4.09 4.17 -13.49
C GLY A 467 5.05 3.39 -12.60
N PHE A 468 6.12 2.90 -13.20
CA PHE A 468 7.11 2.06 -12.52
C PHE A 468 8.52 2.48 -12.92
N THR A 469 9.47 2.29 -12.01
CA THR A 469 10.90 2.38 -12.30
C THR A 469 11.32 1.23 -13.23
N ASN A 470 12.52 1.33 -13.79
CA ASN A 470 13.06 0.28 -14.67
C ASN A 470 13.18 -1.09 -13.96
N ASP A 471 13.39 -1.11 -12.64
CA ASP A 471 13.43 -2.32 -11.82
C ASP A 471 12.06 -2.72 -11.22
N GLY A 472 10.97 -2.13 -11.71
CA GLY A 472 9.59 -2.54 -11.41
C GLY A 472 9.01 -2.03 -10.10
N LEU A 473 9.61 -1.02 -9.49
CA LEU A 473 9.09 -0.37 -8.29
C LEU A 473 8.05 0.72 -8.66
N PRO A 474 6.97 0.86 -7.90
CA PRO A 474 5.97 1.90 -8.16
C PRO A 474 6.54 3.32 -8.05
N VAL A 475 6.03 4.21 -8.89
CA VAL A 475 6.32 5.65 -8.87
C VAL A 475 5.02 6.42 -8.68
N GLY A 476 4.99 7.33 -7.69
CA GLY A 476 3.86 8.22 -7.44
C GLY A 476 4.08 9.62 -8.02
N ILE A 477 2.99 10.19 -8.57
CA ILE A 477 2.86 11.61 -8.90
C ILE A 477 1.96 12.27 -7.86
N GLU A 478 2.36 13.44 -7.36
CA GLU A 478 1.62 14.19 -6.35
C GLU A 478 0.98 15.43 -6.95
N PHE A 479 -0.29 15.66 -6.61
CA PHE A 479 -1.09 16.83 -6.98
C PHE A 479 -1.38 17.63 -5.72
N LEU A 480 -0.78 18.81 -5.58
CA LEU A 480 -1.06 19.77 -4.51
C LEU A 480 -2.15 20.73 -4.98
N GLY A 481 -3.29 20.73 -4.30
CA GLY A 481 -4.45 21.51 -4.67
C GLY A 481 -4.69 22.74 -3.80
N ARG A 482 -5.74 23.51 -4.15
CA ARG A 482 -6.25 24.60 -3.33
C ARG A 482 -7.02 24.07 -2.12
N PRO A 483 -7.20 24.87 -1.05
CA PRO A 483 -8.04 24.46 0.08
C PRO A 483 -9.43 24.05 -0.38
N PHE A 484 -9.91 22.90 0.08
CA PHE A 484 -11.21 22.30 -0.28
C PHE A 484 -11.39 21.94 -1.76
N ALA A 485 -10.29 21.87 -2.54
CA ALA A 485 -10.30 21.30 -3.89
C ALA A 485 -10.13 19.77 -3.89
N ASP A 486 -10.27 19.12 -2.75
CA ASP A 486 -10.07 17.68 -2.54
C ASP A 486 -10.88 16.84 -3.52
N VAL A 487 -12.15 17.16 -3.71
CA VAL A 487 -13.06 16.50 -4.67
C VAL A 487 -12.49 16.57 -6.10
N ARG A 488 -11.94 17.73 -6.49
CA ARG A 488 -11.31 17.90 -7.81
C ARG A 488 -10.04 17.04 -7.95
N LEU A 489 -9.22 16.95 -6.90
CA LEU A 489 -8.01 16.12 -6.90
C LEU A 489 -8.36 14.64 -7.09
N VAL A 490 -9.40 14.15 -6.38
CA VAL A 490 -9.86 12.76 -6.51
C VAL A 490 -10.45 12.49 -7.90
N SER A 491 -11.22 13.43 -8.46
CA SER A 491 -11.75 13.34 -9.83
C SER A 491 -10.63 13.35 -10.87
N LEU A 492 -9.57 14.14 -10.66
CA LEU A 492 -8.39 14.13 -11.50
C LEU A 492 -7.69 12.76 -11.47
N ALA A 493 -7.49 12.18 -10.29
CA ALA A 493 -6.92 10.84 -10.16
C ALA A 493 -7.79 9.78 -10.85
N PHE A 494 -9.11 9.85 -10.71
CA PHE A 494 -10.05 8.95 -11.40
C PHE A 494 -9.94 9.06 -12.94
N ALA A 495 -9.82 10.29 -13.45
CA ALA A 495 -9.64 10.53 -14.88
C ALA A 495 -8.27 10.02 -15.40
N LEU A 496 -7.22 10.09 -14.57
CA LEU A 496 -5.91 9.51 -14.90
C LEU A 496 -5.94 7.99 -15.00
N GLU A 497 -6.66 7.31 -14.11
CA GLU A 497 -6.83 5.86 -14.17
C GLU A 497 -7.46 5.43 -15.50
N ALA A 498 -8.38 6.22 -16.05
CA ALA A 498 -9.01 5.97 -17.35
C ALA A 498 -8.05 6.09 -18.55
N LEU A 499 -6.93 6.78 -18.41
CA LEU A 499 -5.89 6.89 -19.45
C LEU A 499 -5.01 5.64 -19.60
N GLY A 500 -5.27 4.60 -18.81
CA GLY A 500 -4.55 3.33 -18.89
C GLY A 500 -3.40 3.18 -17.90
N THR A 501 -3.21 4.13 -16.98
CA THR A 501 -2.28 3.99 -15.84
C THR A 501 -2.86 3.01 -14.80
N LYS A 502 -3.14 1.80 -15.26
CA LYS A 502 -3.74 0.79 -14.41
C LYS A 502 -2.77 0.39 -13.31
N ARG A 503 -3.34 0.27 -12.11
CA ARG A 503 -2.66 -0.39 -11.01
C ARG A 503 -2.20 -1.79 -11.46
N ARG A 504 -1.01 -2.17 -11.02
CA ARG A 504 -0.49 -3.53 -11.18
C ARG A 504 -0.37 -4.17 -9.80
N ALA A 505 -1.02 -5.31 -9.59
CA ALA A 505 -0.92 -6.05 -8.33
C ALA A 505 0.53 -6.48 -8.05
N PRO A 506 0.97 -6.53 -6.78
CA PRO A 506 2.31 -7.01 -6.45
C PRO A 506 2.47 -8.50 -6.81
N SER A 507 3.54 -8.83 -7.50
CA SER A 507 3.83 -10.22 -7.91
C SER A 507 4.17 -11.15 -6.74
N THR A 508 4.55 -10.60 -5.58
CA THR A 508 4.86 -11.37 -4.37
C THR A 508 3.63 -11.79 -3.57
N THR A 509 2.46 -11.26 -3.93
CA THR A 509 1.16 -11.59 -3.30
C THR A 509 0.10 -11.99 -4.32
N PRO A 510 0.39 -12.98 -5.20
CA PRO A 510 -0.51 -13.40 -6.27
C PRO A 510 -1.83 -13.95 -5.72
N PRO A 511 -2.81 -14.31 -6.58
CA PRO A 511 -3.99 -15.05 -6.17
C PRO A 511 -3.62 -16.34 -5.43
N LEU A 512 -4.37 -16.69 -4.37
CA LEU A 512 -4.20 -17.95 -3.68
C LEU A 512 -4.70 -19.13 -4.55
N VAL A 513 -3.96 -20.24 -4.53
CA VAL A 513 -4.35 -21.50 -5.19
C VAL A 513 -4.90 -22.44 -4.12
N ALA A 514 -6.17 -22.78 -4.22
CA ALA A 514 -6.88 -23.59 -3.20
C ALA A 514 -6.68 -23.07 -1.75
N GLY A 515 -6.70 -21.73 -1.58
CA GLY A 515 -6.53 -21.08 -0.28
C GLY A 515 -5.09 -21.02 0.24
N ARG A 516 -4.10 -21.36 -0.58
CA ARG A 516 -2.66 -21.34 -0.21
C ARG A 516 -1.85 -20.52 -1.20
N SER A 517 -0.72 -20.02 -0.76
CA SER A 517 0.26 -19.40 -1.65
C SER A 517 0.78 -20.39 -2.70
N PRO A 518 1.06 -19.96 -3.94
CA PRO A 518 1.65 -20.84 -4.96
C PRO A 518 3.01 -21.38 -4.49
N ALA A 519 3.26 -22.63 -4.81
CA ALA A 519 4.56 -23.26 -4.55
C ALA A 519 5.64 -22.70 -5.50
N PRO A 520 6.93 -22.71 -5.10
CA PRO A 520 8.03 -22.40 -5.98
C PRO A 520 8.05 -23.28 -7.24
N VAL A 521 8.43 -22.71 -8.37
CA VAL A 521 8.49 -23.40 -9.66
C VAL A 521 9.91 -23.88 -9.91
N THR A 522 10.07 -25.17 -10.22
CA THR A 522 11.38 -25.77 -10.56
C THR A 522 11.45 -26.11 -12.04
N VAL A 523 12.53 -25.69 -12.70
CA VAL A 523 12.85 -26.00 -14.10
C VAL A 523 14.32 -26.43 -14.22
N SER A 524 14.65 -27.13 -15.31
CA SER A 524 16.04 -27.50 -15.61
C SER A 524 16.40 -27.03 -17.01
N THR A 525 17.63 -26.55 -17.17
CA THR A 525 18.20 -26.12 -18.44
C THR A 525 19.51 -26.87 -18.66
N VAL A 526 19.71 -27.34 -19.86
CA VAL A 526 20.94 -28.05 -20.25
C VAL A 526 21.63 -27.23 -21.35
N VAL A 527 22.90 -26.99 -21.15
CA VAL A 527 23.82 -26.43 -22.16
C VAL A 527 24.82 -27.49 -22.53
N GLU A 528 24.95 -27.76 -23.82
CA GLU A 528 25.82 -28.86 -24.26
C GLU A 528 26.57 -28.54 -25.56
N ARG A 529 27.77 -29.13 -25.70
CA ARG A 529 28.58 -29.11 -26.91
C ARG A 529 29.33 -30.44 -26.98
N GLY A 530 28.88 -31.36 -27.83
CA GLY A 530 29.41 -32.71 -27.89
C GLY A 530 29.26 -33.43 -26.54
N ALA A 531 30.37 -33.88 -25.95
CA ALA A 531 30.38 -34.53 -24.63
C ALA A 531 30.37 -33.55 -23.45
N GLU A 532 30.68 -32.25 -23.69
CA GLU A 532 30.72 -31.22 -22.67
C GLU A 532 29.29 -30.77 -22.34
N ARG A 533 28.90 -30.83 -21.06
CA ARG A 533 27.53 -30.58 -20.65
C ARG A 533 27.46 -29.84 -19.30
N ALA A 534 26.67 -28.78 -19.23
CA ALA A 534 26.26 -28.16 -17.96
C ALA A 534 24.75 -28.28 -17.77
N THR A 535 24.35 -28.95 -16.71
CA THR A 535 22.96 -29.09 -16.28
C THR A 535 22.72 -28.12 -15.14
N SER A 536 21.77 -27.19 -15.31
CA SER A 536 21.39 -26.22 -14.30
C SER A 536 19.93 -26.46 -13.90
N ARG A 537 19.67 -26.67 -12.62
CA ARG A 537 18.33 -26.76 -12.02
C ARG A 537 18.04 -25.47 -11.31
N PHE A 538 16.91 -24.84 -11.64
CA PHE A 538 16.45 -23.59 -11.04
C PHE A 538 15.16 -23.81 -10.26
N THR A 539 15.08 -23.26 -9.06
CA THR A 539 13.83 -23.18 -8.29
C THR A 539 13.55 -21.71 -7.99
N PHE A 540 12.52 -21.17 -8.63
CA PHE A 540 12.10 -19.79 -8.45
C PHE A 540 10.94 -19.70 -7.46
N ASP A 541 11.14 -18.91 -6.40
CA ASP A 541 10.12 -18.55 -5.45
C ASP A 541 9.60 -17.13 -5.77
N GLN A 542 8.42 -17.06 -6.35
CA GLN A 542 7.78 -15.79 -6.73
C GLN A 542 7.49 -14.90 -5.52
N LEU A 543 7.25 -15.47 -4.34
CA LEU A 543 6.86 -14.72 -3.13
C LEU A 543 8.03 -13.91 -2.57
N THR A 544 9.23 -14.44 -2.69
CA THR A 544 10.47 -13.81 -2.19
C THR A 544 11.34 -13.23 -3.30
N ASN A 545 10.98 -13.45 -4.57
CA ASN A 545 11.78 -13.12 -5.76
C ASN A 545 13.17 -13.78 -5.75
N VAL A 546 13.32 -14.94 -5.10
CA VAL A 546 14.60 -15.66 -5.01
C VAL A 546 14.66 -16.80 -6.01
N LEU A 547 15.72 -16.82 -6.82
CA LEU A 547 16.09 -17.93 -7.71
C LEU A 547 17.19 -18.74 -7.06
N ARG A 548 16.87 -19.99 -6.66
CA ARG A 548 17.89 -20.97 -6.25
C ARG A 548 18.37 -21.74 -7.46
N PHE A 549 19.66 -22.08 -7.49
CA PHE A 549 20.26 -22.88 -8.57
C PHE A 549 21.14 -24.01 -8.04
N ASP A 550 21.18 -25.08 -8.79
CA ASP A 550 22.15 -26.18 -8.68
C ASP A 550 22.71 -26.43 -10.08
N VAL A 551 24.04 -26.38 -10.21
CA VAL A 551 24.75 -26.53 -11.48
C VAL A 551 25.68 -27.75 -11.39
N ARG A 552 25.66 -28.58 -12.42
CA ARG A 552 26.58 -29.70 -12.58
C ARG A 552 27.15 -29.69 -13.98
N VAL A 553 28.48 -29.80 -14.08
CA VAL A 553 29.21 -29.85 -15.34
C VAL A 553 29.84 -31.22 -15.48
N SER A 554 29.71 -31.82 -16.65
CA SER A 554 30.31 -33.13 -17.03
C SER A 554 30.94 -33.04 -18.42
N GLY A 555 31.89 -33.94 -18.71
CA GLY A 555 32.58 -33.98 -20.00
C GLY A 555 33.60 -32.85 -20.22
N VAL A 556 33.85 -32.01 -19.20
CA VAL A 556 34.85 -30.94 -19.23
C VAL A 556 35.89 -31.21 -18.16
N ALA A 557 37.15 -31.21 -18.52
CA ALA A 557 38.23 -31.28 -17.53
C ALA A 557 38.21 -30.02 -16.66
N PRO A 558 38.32 -30.13 -15.31
CA PRO A 558 38.17 -29.01 -14.39
C PRO A 558 39.04 -27.80 -14.77
N GLU A 559 40.29 -28.02 -15.16
CA GLU A 559 41.23 -26.95 -15.54
C GLU A 559 40.82 -26.19 -16.81
N ARG A 560 39.94 -26.77 -17.63
CA ARG A 560 39.39 -26.10 -18.83
C ARG A 560 38.10 -25.34 -18.55
N LEU A 561 37.37 -25.69 -17.50
CA LEU A 561 36.11 -24.99 -17.14
C LEU A 561 36.42 -23.61 -16.60
N GLN A 562 35.95 -22.56 -17.29
CA GLN A 562 36.13 -21.16 -16.88
C GLN A 562 34.96 -20.63 -16.05
N ALA A 563 33.72 -20.87 -16.50
CA ALA A 563 32.51 -20.46 -15.79
C ALA A 563 31.24 -21.09 -16.34
N VAL A 564 30.22 -21.17 -15.50
CA VAL A 564 28.82 -21.26 -15.89
C VAL A 564 28.12 -20.03 -15.34
N VAL A 565 27.48 -19.24 -16.22
CA VAL A 565 26.86 -17.99 -15.85
C VAL A 565 25.37 -17.94 -16.21
N LEU A 566 24.61 -17.18 -15.47
CA LEU A 566 23.26 -16.76 -15.81
C LEU A 566 23.33 -15.38 -16.46
N SER A 567 22.74 -15.25 -17.65
CA SER A 567 22.76 -14.03 -18.44
C SER A 567 21.35 -13.58 -18.80
N ARG A 568 21.16 -12.27 -18.94
CA ARG A 568 19.93 -11.65 -19.43
C ARG A 568 20.13 -11.07 -20.82
N ARG A 569 19.22 -11.38 -21.72
CA ARG A 569 19.19 -10.82 -23.07
C ARG A 569 18.25 -9.62 -23.10
N ASP A 570 18.83 -8.41 -23.23
CA ASP A 570 18.13 -7.11 -23.21
C ASP A 570 17.95 -6.53 -24.61
N THR A 571 17.43 -7.04 -25.61
CA THR A 571 17.33 -6.46 -26.97
C THR A 571 18.59 -6.64 -27.87
N PRO A 572 18.56 -6.29 -29.16
CA PRO A 572 19.57 -6.71 -30.12
C PRO A 572 20.97 -6.10 -29.85
N GLY A 573 21.70 -6.65 -28.89
CA GLY A 573 23.02 -6.16 -28.47
C GLY A 573 23.80 -7.13 -27.61
N GLY A 574 23.27 -8.32 -27.34
CA GLY A 574 23.99 -9.35 -26.59
C GLY A 574 23.39 -9.68 -25.22
N ALA A 575 23.88 -10.78 -24.64
CA ALA A 575 23.50 -11.19 -23.29
C ALA A 575 24.42 -10.53 -22.26
N ARG A 576 23.83 -10.02 -21.17
CA ARG A 576 24.57 -9.47 -20.02
C ARG A 576 24.60 -10.50 -18.91
N VAL A 577 25.79 -10.83 -18.40
CA VAL A 577 25.94 -11.70 -17.23
C VAL A 577 25.33 -11.01 -16.01
N ILE A 578 24.36 -11.65 -15.40
CA ILE A 578 23.72 -11.16 -14.14
C ILE A 578 24.25 -11.91 -12.93
N HIS A 579 24.70 -13.16 -13.10
CA HIS A 579 25.27 -13.94 -12.00
C HIS A 579 26.23 -15.03 -12.51
N ARG A 580 27.36 -15.22 -11.82
CA ARG A 580 28.27 -16.35 -12.02
C ARG A 580 27.83 -17.49 -11.11
N MET A 581 27.29 -18.57 -11.69
CA MET A 581 26.81 -19.72 -10.94
C MET A 581 27.94 -20.68 -10.54
N SER A 582 28.94 -20.86 -11.42
CA SER A 582 30.12 -21.67 -11.11
C SER A 582 31.37 -20.96 -11.64
N GLY A 583 32.52 -21.17 -11.00
CA GLY A 583 33.80 -20.53 -11.34
C GLY A 583 34.79 -21.53 -11.98
N PRO A 584 36.04 -21.07 -12.23
CA PRO A 584 37.08 -21.94 -12.79
C PRO A 584 37.27 -23.24 -12.00
N GLY A 585 37.27 -24.35 -12.69
CA GLY A 585 37.47 -25.67 -12.09
C GLY A 585 36.28 -26.22 -11.28
N MET A 586 35.24 -25.46 -11.04
CA MET A 586 34.09 -25.86 -10.23
C MET A 586 33.06 -26.61 -11.07
N THR A 587 33.13 -27.92 -11.12
CA THR A 587 32.20 -28.79 -11.88
C THR A 587 30.85 -28.99 -11.20
N SER A 588 30.67 -28.51 -9.95
CA SER A 588 29.39 -28.43 -9.27
C SER A 588 29.32 -27.18 -8.40
N ALA A 589 28.15 -26.55 -8.36
CA ALA A 589 27.88 -25.38 -7.52
C ALA A 589 26.39 -25.26 -7.24
N ASN A 590 26.05 -24.72 -6.09
CA ASN A 590 24.70 -24.33 -5.76
C ASN A 590 24.68 -22.94 -5.09
N GLY A 591 23.53 -22.27 -5.13
CA GLY A 591 23.40 -20.97 -4.55
C GLY A 591 22.01 -20.38 -4.72
N GLN A 592 21.89 -19.11 -4.34
CA GLN A 592 20.65 -18.35 -4.52
C GLN A 592 20.95 -16.93 -4.96
N LEU A 593 20.03 -16.37 -5.74
CA LEU A 593 20.09 -15.03 -6.29
C LEU A 593 18.74 -14.34 -6.09
N PRO A 594 18.67 -13.22 -5.34
CA PRO A 594 17.48 -12.37 -5.37
C PRO A 594 17.39 -11.68 -6.74
N LEU A 595 16.25 -11.81 -7.40
CA LEU A 595 15.99 -11.17 -8.68
C LEU A 595 15.31 -9.81 -8.46
N ASN A 596 15.84 -8.75 -9.06
CA ASN A 596 15.12 -7.49 -9.19
C ASN A 596 13.98 -7.62 -10.22
N GLY A 597 13.15 -6.57 -10.36
CA GLY A 597 12.00 -6.61 -11.27
C GLY A 597 12.37 -6.89 -12.73
N ILE A 598 13.52 -6.37 -13.21
CA ILE A 598 13.98 -6.57 -14.61
C ILE A 598 14.35 -8.04 -14.82
N ASP A 599 15.11 -8.63 -13.89
CA ASP A 599 15.58 -10.02 -14.01
C ASP A 599 14.42 -11.00 -13.83
N ARG A 600 13.47 -10.70 -12.94
CA ARG A 600 12.23 -11.47 -12.76
C ARG A 600 11.38 -11.46 -14.03
N ASP A 601 11.16 -10.31 -14.64
CA ASP A 601 10.38 -10.18 -15.87
C ASP A 601 11.11 -10.82 -17.06
N ALA A 602 12.44 -10.81 -17.05
CA ALA A 602 13.25 -11.54 -18.02
C ALA A 602 13.13 -13.07 -17.84
N LEU A 603 13.12 -13.55 -16.59
CA LEU A 603 12.90 -14.96 -16.28
C LEU A 603 11.53 -15.44 -16.77
N ALA A 604 10.46 -14.71 -16.41
CA ALA A 604 9.09 -15.01 -16.84
C ALA A 604 8.90 -14.96 -18.36
N GLY A 605 9.61 -14.06 -19.04
CA GLY A 605 9.61 -13.90 -20.50
C GLY A 605 10.58 -14.82 -21.25
N GLY A 606 11.26 -15.75 -20.57
CA GLY A 606 12.25 -16.66 -21.20
C GLY A 606 13.45 -15.93 -21.79
N ARG A 607 13.81 -14.77 -21.25
CA ARG A 607 14.96 -13.95 -21.69
C ARG A 607 16.23 -14.17 -20.84
N LEU A 608 16.18 -15.07 -19.85
CA LEU A 608 17.37 -15.55 -19.16
C LEU A 608 17.95 -16.75 -19.89
N SER A 609 19.27 -16.85 -19.93
CA SER A 609 20.00 -17.98 -20.50
C SER A 609 21.15 -18.41 -19.61
N VAL A 610 21.46 -19.71 -19.62
CA VAL A 610 22.68 -20.28 -19.06
C VAL A 610 23.76 -20.32 -20.14
N GLN A 611 24.94 -19.83 -19.83
CA GLN A 611 26.09 -19.88 -20.72
C GLN A 611 27.24 -20.66 -20.04
N MET A 612 27.88 -21.55 -20.79
CA MET A 612 29.06 -22.31 -20.34
C MET A 612 30.29 -21.86 -21.12
N TYR A 613 31.35 -21.48 -20.40
CA TYR A 613 32.63 -21.04 -20.90
C TYR A 613 33.69 -22.07 -20.62
N VAL A 614 34.33 -22.59 -21.70
CA VAL A 614 35.41 -23.56 -21.64
C VAL A 614 36.63 -23.04 -22.39
N ALA A 615 37.82 -23.16 -21.82
CA ALA A 615 39.05 -22.68 -22.44
C ALA A 615 39.26 -23.29 -23.82
N GLY A 616 39.61 -22.46 -24.80
CA GLY A 616 39.85 -22.86 -26.18
C GLY A 616 38.58 -23.16 -26.99
N ALA A 617 37.39 -22.74 -26.51
CA ALA A 617 36.14 -23.02 -27.21
C ALA A 617 35.17 -21.85 -27.13
N THR A 618 34.30 -21.69 -28.14
CA THR A 618 33.21 -20.68 -28.16
C THR A 618 32.21 -21.02 -27.06
N ALA A 619 31.71 -20.00 -26.34
CA ALA A 619 30.66 -20.16 -25.34
C ALA A 619 29.38 -20.76 -25.97
N VAL A 620 28.72 -21.63 -25.25
CA VAL A 620 27.43 -22.20 -25.62
C VAL A 620 26.37 -21.78 -24.64
N GLU A 621 25.14 -21.60 -25.11
CA GLU A 621 24.02 -21.08 -24.31
C GLU A 621 22.73 -21.86 -24.51
N ALA A 622 21.88 -21.90 -23.48
CA ALA A 622 20.51 -22.35 -23.55
C ALA A 622 19.57 -21.46 -22.70
N ARG A 623 18.36 -21.26 -23.17
CA ARG A 623 17.37 -20.42 -22.47
C ARG A 623 16.79 -21.13 -21.25
N VAL A 624 16.55 -20.36 -20.20
CA VAL A 624 15.76 -20.79 -19.05
C VAL A 624 14.29 -20.56 -19.39
N THR A 625 13.50 -21.61 -19.53
CA THR A 625 12.09 -21.55 -19.92
C THR A 625 11.21 -22.32 -18.93
N GLY A 626 9.89 -22.12 -19.01
CA GLY A 626 8.91 -22.87 -18.19
C GLY A 626 8.53 -22.20 -16.88
N ILE A 627 9.14 -21.07 -16.51
CA ILE A 627 8.71 -20.27 -15.34
C ILE A 627 7.72 -19.22 -15.82
N ARG A 628 6.52 -19.25 -15.25
CA ARG A 628 5.48 -18.24 -15.47
C ARG A 628 5.12 -17.61 -14.13
N LEU A 629 5.01 -16.29 -14.09
CA LEU A 629 4.44 -15.56 -12.95
C LEU A 629 2.92 -15.76 -12.93
N ARG A 630 2.36 -15.92 -11.75
CA ARG A 630 0.92 -16.06 -11.54
C ARG A 630 0.29 -14.76 -11.06
#